data_516421c43d0fa5b294c4d3a8fffd1c10
#
_entry.id   516421c43d0fa5b294c4d3a8fffd1c10
#
_cell.length_a   1.000
_cell.length_b   1.000
_cell.length_c   1.000
_cell.angle_alpha   90.00
_cell.angle_beta   90.00
_cell.angle_gamma   90.00
#
_symmetry.space_group_name_H-M   'P 1'
#
loop_
_entity.id
_entity.type
_entity.pdbx_description
1 polymer ?
#
loop_
_entity_poly.entity_id
_entity_poly.type
_entity_poly.pdbx_seq_one_letter_code
_entity_poly.pdbx_strand_id
1 'polypeptide(L)'
;MYLDLFEHLDRALERVGGRSVRRVFVALSGGADSLALLHCVSEHLAGQIIVQALHADHQLHPQSAQWAQACGRHCGGLQVSLTVEALAVSTQGNTEAAARVARYEFFCRHLTASDVLMLAHHRQ
;
A
#
# COMPACT_ATOMS: atom_id res chain seq x y z
N MET A 1 -19.85 -3.64 -9.80
CA MET A 1 -18.97 -3.83 -8.63
C MET A 1 -17.84 -2.81 -8.60
N TYR A 2 -17.09 -2.66 -9.69
CA TYR A 2 -16.00 -1.68 -9.74
C TYR A 2 -16.46 -0.23 -9.60
N LEU A 3 -17.64 0.11 -10.12
CA LEU A 3 -18.18 1.47 -10.00
C LEU A 3 -18.37 1.88 -8.55
N ASP A 4 -18.91 0.97 -7.73
CA ASP A 4 -19.10 1.26 -6.31
C ASP A 4 -17.78 1.48 -5.59
N LEU A 5 -16.75 0.70 -5.93
CA LEU A 5 -15.44 0.85 -5.36
C LEU A 5 -14.82 2.20 -5.74
N PHE A 6 -14.96 2.61 -6.99
CA PHE A 6 -14.45 3.90 -7.46
C PHE A 6 -15.15 5.06 -6.76
N GLU A 7 -16.45 4.97 -6.53
CA GLU A 7 -17.19 5.96 -5.76
C GLU A 7 -16.67 6.06 -4.32
N HIS A 8 -16.40 4.92 -3.70
CA HIS A 8 -15.82 4.90 -2.35
C HIS A 8 -14.44 5.54 -2.31
N LEU A 9 -13.62 5.30 -3.33
CA LEU A 9 -12.30 5.92 -3.44
C LEU A 9 -12.42 7.44 -3.56
N ASP A 10 -13.33 7.92 -4.40
CA ASP A 10 -13.53 9.35 -4.58
C ASP A 10 -13.99 10.02 -3.28
N ARG A 11 -14.93 9.39 -2.57
CA ARG A 11 -15.40 9.92 -1.29
C ARG A 11 -14.31 9.93 -0.23
N ALA A 12 -13.50 8.87 -0.19
CA ALA A 12 -12.40 8.80 0.76
C ALA A 12 -11.36 9.90 0.49
N LEU A 13 -11.05 10.15 -0.78
CA LEU A 13 -10.12 11.21 -1.16
C LEU A 13 -10.67 12.60 -0.80
N GLU A 14 -11.96 12.83 -1.01
CA GLU A 14 -12.59 14.09 -0.64
C GLU A 14 -12.51 14.36 0.86
N ARG A 15 -12.69 13.31 1.68
CA ARG A 15 -12.60 13.45 3.15
C ARG A 15 -11.23 13.86 3.63
N VAL A 16 -10.18 13.43 2.94
CA VAL A 16 -8.79 13.67 3.39
C VAL A 16 -8.12 14.83 2.69
N GLY A 17 -8.84 15.59 1.86
CA GLY A 17 -8.26 16.78 1.26
C GLY A 17 -8.64 17.04 -0.18
N GLY A 18 -9.32 16.11 -0.83
CA GLY A 18 -9.82 16.31 -2.19
C GLY A 18 -8.73 16.71 -3.18
N ARG A 19 -8.83 17.93 -3.70
CA ARG A 19 -7.91 18.46 -4.71
C ARG A 19 -6.51 18.71 -4.20
N SER A 20 -6.30 18.75 -2.88
CA SER A 20 -4.98 18.95 -2.30
C SER A 20 -4.16 17.67 -2.29
N VAL A 21 -4.76 16.51 -2.56
CA VAL A 21 -4.05 15.24 -2.59
C VAL A 21 -3.22 15.17 -3.86
N ARG A 22 -1.91 15.03 -3.72
CA ARG A 22 -0.97 14.97 -4.84
C ARG A 22 -0.55 13.57 -5.18
N ARG A 23 -0.41 12.71 -4.17
CA ARG A 23 0.02 11.33 -4.36
C ARG A 23 -0.82 10.41 -3.49
N VAL A 24 -1.07 9.22 -4.01
CA VAL A 24 -1.68 8.14 -3.26
C VAL A 24 -0.67 7.01 -3.19
N PHE A 25 -0.36 6.58 -1.98
CA PHE A 25 0.45 5.38 -1.75
C PHE A 25 -0.47 4.23 -1.41
N VAL A 26 -0.25 3.10 -2.05
CA VAL A 26 -0.97 1.86 -1.73
C VAL A 26 0.00 0.95 -0.99
N ALA A 27 -0.37 0.55 0.22
CA ALA A 27 0.41 -0.38 1.02
C ALA A 27 0.11 -1.80 0.55
N LEU A 28 1.14 -2.49 0.07
CA LEU A 28 1.02 -3.85 -0.43
C LEU A 28 1.53 -4.83 0.61
N SER A 29 0.70 -5.82 0.94
CA SER A 29 1.09 -6.92 1.81
C SER A 29 1.62 -8.13 1.04
N GLY A 30 1.41 -8.16 -0.28
CA GLY A 30 1.65 -9.33 -1.11
C GLY A 30 0.41 -10.21 -1.25
N GLY A 31 -0.63 -9.97 -0.46
CA GLY A 31 -1.89 -10.70 -0.55
C GLY A 31 -2.80 -10.16 -1.63
N ALA A 32 -3.81 -10.97 -1.98
CA ALA A 32 -4.72 -10.68 -3.10
C ALA A 32 -5.48 -9.37 -2.92
N ASP A 33 -5.90 -9.04 -1.69
CA ASP A 33 -6.70 -7.84 -1.45
C ASP A 33 -5.92 -6.56 -1.68
N SER A 34 -4.66 -6.52 -1.23
CA SER A 34 -3.82 -5.33 -1.44
C SER A 34 -3.46 -5.17 -2.92
N LEU A 35 -3.24 -6.26 -3.64
CA LEU A 35 -2.99 -6.20 -5.07
C LEU A 35 -4.23 -5.77 -5.85
N ALA A 36 -5.41 -6.24 -5.46
CA ALA A 36 -6.67 -5.79 -6.06
C ALA A 36 -6.88 -4.30 -5.83
N LEU A 37 -6.60 -3.82 -4.63
CA LEU A 37 -6.67 -2.39 -4.32
C LEU A 37 -5.73 -1.59 -5.20
N LEU A 38 -4.50 -2.05 -5.37
CA LEU A 38 -3.51 -1.40 -6.24
C LEU A 38 -4.04 -1.25 -7.67
N HIS A 39 -4.58 -2.33 -8.24
CA HIS A 39 -5.12 -2.31 -9.60
C HIS A 39 -6.28 -1.32 -9.72
N CYS A 40 -7.20 -1.34 -8.77
CA CYS A 40 -8.36 -0.43 -8.79
C CYS A 40 -7.95 1.02 -8.65
N VAL A 41 -7.06 1.33 -7.72
CA VAL A 41 -6.60 2.70 -7.48
C VAL A 41 -5.81 3.20 -8.70
N SER A 42 -4.92 2.39 -9.23
CA SER A 42 -4.10 2.75 -10.38
C SER A 42 -4.98 3.03 -11.60
N GLU A 43 -5.97 2.19 -11.86
CA GLU A 43 -6.88 2.38 -12.98
C GLU A 43 -7.74 3.63 -12.82
N HIS A 44 -8.32 3.82 -11.62
CA HIS A 44 -9.25 4.92 -11.39
C HIS A 44 -8.55 6.29 -11.39
N LEU A 45 -7.33 6.37 -10.87
CA LEU A 45 -6.62 7.63 -10.73
C LEU A 45 -5.59 7.88 -11.85
N ALA A 46 -5.54 7.03 -12.86
CA ALA A 46 -4.59 7.16 -13.97
C ALA A 46 -4.70 8.55 -14.62
N GLY A 47 -3.56 9.24 -14.71
CA GLY A 47 -3.49 10.57 -15.32
C GLY A 47 -4.03 11.71 -14.44
N GLN A 48 -4.53 11.42 -13.24
CA GLN A 48 -5.10 12.42 -12.33
C GLN A 48 -4.23 12.66 -11.11
N ILE A 49 -3.83 11.58 -10.46
CA ILE A 49 -3.03 11.61 -9.23
C ILE A 49 -1.90 10.60 -9.38
N ILE A 50 -0.74 10.92 -8.86
CA ILE A 50 0.40 10.00 -8.85
C ILE A 50 0.10 8.87 -7.89
N VAL A 51 0.17 7.63 -8.37
CA VAL A 51 -0.01 6.42 -7.56
C VAL A 51 1.33 5.75 -7.39
N GLN A 52 1.70 5.45 -6.16
CA GLN A 52 2.92 4.72 -5.81
C GLN A 52 2.56 3.61 -4.84
N ALA A 53 3.44 2.65 -4.69
CA ALA A 53 3.22 1.51 -3.82
C ALA A 53 4.36 1.35 -2.82
N LEU A 54 4.02 0.91 -1.62
CA LEU A 54 4.98 0.61 -0.56
C LEU A 54 4.77 -0.84 -0.12
N HIS A 55 5.84 -1.58 0.02
CA HIS A 55 5.82 -2.93 0.56
C HIS A 55 6.86 -3.08 1.66
N ALA A 56 6.40 -3.34 2.87
CA ALA A 56 7.26 -3.62 4.02
C ALA A 56 7.53 -5.12 4.07
N ASP A 57 8.80 -5.51 3.91
CA ASP A 57 9.21 -6.90 3.97
C ASP A 57 9.81 -7.18 5.34
N HIS A 58 9.03 -7.81 6.21
CA HIS A 58 9.48 -8.16 7.56
C HIS A 58 10.42 -9.34 7.61
N GLN A 59 10.52 -10.11 6.53
CA GLN A 59 11.36 -11.31 6.44
C GLN A 59 11.02 -12.37 7.49
N LEU A 60 9.78 -12.36 7.99
CA LEU A 60 9.32 -13.28 9.03
C LEU A 60 8.70 -14.55 8.48
N HIS A 61 8.39 -14.58 7.20
CA HIS A 61 7.72 -15.72 6.57
C HIS A 61 8.61 -16.31 5.48
N PRO A 62 8.62 -17.64 5.30
CA PRO A 62 9.43 -18.26 4.24
C PRO A 62 9.12 -17.76 2.83
N GLN A 63 7.90 -17.26 2.60
CA GLN A 63 7.45 -16.77 1.30
C GLN A 63 7.61 -15.26 1.12
N SER A 64 8.27 -14.57 2.05
CA SER A 64 8.42 -13.11 2.01
C SER A 64 9.05 -12.63 0.70
N ALA A 65 10.09 -13.32 0.21
CA ALA A 65 10.74 -12.95 -1.05
C ALA A 65 9.79 -13.09 -2.25
N GLN A 66 8.94 -14.12 -2.24
CA GLN A 66 7.95 -14.33 -3.30
C GLN A 66 6.88 -13.23 -3.30
N TRP A 67 6.45 -12.79 -2.13
CA TRP A 67 5.49 -11.69 -2.01
C TRP A 67 6.07 -10.39 -2.53
N ALA A 68 7.33 -10.08 -2.21
CA ALA A 68 8.00 -8.90 -2.72
C ALA A 68 8.12 -8.95 -4.25
N GLN A 69 8.45 -10.12 -4.81
CA GLN A 69 8.51 -10.31 -6.25
C GLN A 69 7.15 -10.12 -6.91
N ALA A 70 6.09 -10.64 -6.30
CA ALA A 70 4.74 -10.46 -6.81
C ALA A 70 4.34 -8.99 -6.84
N CYS A 71 4.65 -8.25 -5.78
CA CYS A 71 4.43 -6.80 -5.75
C CYS A 71 5.15 -6.10 -6.89
N GLY A 72 6.41 -6.48 -7.14
CA GLY A 72 7.21 -5.92 -8.23
C GLY A 72 6.60 -6.19 -9.59
N ARG A 73 6.12 -7.40 -9.84
CA ARG A 73 5.49 -7.75 -11.12
C ARG A 73 4.21 -6.95 -11.37
N HIS A 74 3.35 -6.85 -10.35
CA HIS A 74 2.10 -6.10 -10.48
C HIS A 74 2.34 -4.61 -10.68
N CYS A 75 3.24 -4.03 -9.91
CA CYS A 75 3.59 -2.62 -10.06
C CYS A 75 4.22 -2.35 -11.42
N GLY A 76 5.10 -3.23 -11.88
CA GLY A 76 5.74 -3.10 -13.19
C GLY A 76 4.73 -3.12 -14.33
N GLY A 77 3.73 -4.01 -14.26
CA GLY A 77 2.68 -4.09 -15.26
C GLY A 77 1.77 -2.87 -15.28
N LEU A 78 1.62 -2.19 -14.16
CA LEU A 78 0.81 -0.98 -14.03
C LEU A 78 1.62 0.30 -14.20
N GLN A 79 2.93 0.20 -14.35
CA GLN A 79 3.85 1.34 -14.38
C GLN A 79 3.77 2.20 -13.12
N VAL A 80 3.61 1.54 -11.97
CA VAL A 80 3.56 2.15 -10.65
C VAL A 80 4.91 1.98 -9.97
N SER A 81 5.48 3.05 -9.43
CA SER A 81 6.72 2.96 -8.63
C SER A 81 6.47 2.18 -7.36
N LEU A 82 7.35 1.23 -7.08
CA LEU A 82 7.29 0.43 -5.86
C LEU A 82 8.54 0.68 -5.03
N THR A 83 8.34 0.95 -3.74
CA THR A 83 9.42 0.97 -2.76
C THR A 83 9.25 -0.24 -1.85
N VAL A 84 10.27 -1.08 -1.80
CA VAL A 84 10.32 -2.24 -0.91
C VAL A 84 11.41 -1.97 0.13
N GLU A 85 11.08 -2.12 1.40
CA GLU A 85 12.07 -2.02 2.46
C GLU A 85 12.03 -3.29 3.31
N ALA A 86 13.20 -3.89 3.48
CA ALA A 86 13.36 -5.00 4.41
C ALA A 86 13.45 -4.45 5.81
N LEU A 87 12.54 -4.89 6.68
CA LEU A 87 12.45 -4.39 8.05
C LEU A 87 12.97 -5.44 9.01
N ALA A 88 13.86 -5.03 9.92
CA ALA A 88 14.31 -5.87 11.01
C ALA A 88 13.26 -5.81 12.12
N VAL A 89 12.69 -6.96 12.47
CA VAL A 89 11.70 -7.07 13.53
C VAL A 89 12.20 -8.04 14.58
N SER A 90 12.12 -7.60 15.85
CA SER A 90 12.49 -8.46 16.97
C SER A 90 11.55 -9.66 17.05
N THR A 91 12.14 -10.86 17.21
CA THR A 91 11.36 -12.08 17.40
C THR A 91 11.09 -12.35 18.88
N GLN A 92 11.54 -11.47 19.76
CA GLN A 92 11.27 -11.58 21.19
C GLN A 92 10.00 -10.80 21.52
N GLY A 93 9.20 -11.35 22.41
CA GLY A 93 7.95 -10.74 22.83
C GLY A 93 6.87 -10.81 21.75
N ASN A 94 6.09 -9.76 21.61
CA ASN A 94 4.99 -9.71 20.64
C ASN A 94 5.50 -9.29 19.26
N THR A 95 5.91 -10.28 18.46
CA THR A 95 6.45 -10.05 17.14
C THR A 95 5.46 -9.36 16.20
N GLU A 96 4.18 -9.71 16.31
CA GLU A 96 3.15 -9.11 15.46
C GLU A 96 2.98 -7.62 15.72
N ALA A 97 2.95 -7.22 17.00
CA ALA A 97 2.88 -5.81 17.35
C ALA A 97 4.13 -5.05 16.90
N ALA A 98 5.31 -5.66 17.08
CA ALA A 98 6.56 -5.04 16.64
C ALA A 98 6.60 -4.87 15.12
N ALA A 99 6.12 -5.87 14.37
CA ALA A 99 6.04 -5.79 12.92
C ALA A 99 5.10 -4.66 12.46
N ARG A 100 3.97 -4.52 13.14
CA ARG A 100 3.00 -3.46 12.83
C ARG A 100 3.61 -2.07 13.04
N VAL A 101 4.30 -1.85 14.16
CA VAL A 101 4.95 -0.58 14.47
C VAL A 101 6.00 -0.26 13.39
N ALA A 102 6.86 -1.23 13.07
CA ALA A 102 7.91 -1.05 12.07
C ALA A 102 7.32 -0.70 10.70
N ARG A 103 6.21 -1.34 10.33
CA ARG A 103 5.53 -1.10 9.06
C ARG A 103 4.97 0.33 8.99
N TYR A 104 4.30 0.78 10.04
CA TYR A 104 3.75 2.13 10.06
C TYR A 104 4.84 3.20 10.07
N GLU A 105 5.95 2.96 10.76
CA GLU A 105 7.10 3.87 10.72
C GLU A 105 7.66 3.99 9.30
N PHE A 106 7.76 2.87 8.59
CA PHE A 106 8.19 2.85 7.20
C PHE A 106 7.25 3.68 6.33
N PHE A 107 5.93 3.47 6.46
CA PHE A 107 4.97 4.25 5.68
C PHE A 107 5.09 5.73 5.96
N CYS A 108 5.17 6.11 7.24
CA CYS A 108 5.25 7.52 7.63
C CYS A 108 6.48 8.22 7.08
N ARG A 109 7.60 7.52 6.93
CA ARG A 109 8.81 8.11 6.36
C ARG A 109 8.63 8.54 4.91
N HIS A 110 7.72 7.94 4.18
CA HIS A 110 7.50 8.21 2.75
C HIS A 110 6.37 9.20 2.48
N LEU A 111 5.54 9.48 3.48
CA LEU A 111 4.36 10.33 3.32
C LEU A 111 4.68 11.78 3.66
N THR A 112 4.19 12.69 2.83
CA THR A 112 4.19 14.13 3.13
C THR A 112 2.74 14.59 3.36
N ALA A 113 2.57 15.87 3.69
CA ALA A 113 1.26 16.42 4.04
C ALA A 113 0.21 16.29 2.93
N SER A 114 0.64 16.21 1.66
CA SER A 114 -0.27 16.10 0.52
C SER A 114 -0.47 14.67 0.04
N ASP A 115 0.01 13.68 0.79
CA ASP A 115 -0.05 12.28 0.43
C ASP A 115 -1.12 11.55 1.22
N VAL A 116 -1.68 10.52 0.62
CA VAL A 116 -2.67 9.63 1.25
C VAL A 116 -2.16 8.21 1.16
N LEU A 117 -2.30 7.47 2.24
CA LEU A 117 -1.99 6.04 2.27
C LEU A 117 -3.29 5.24 2.25
N MET A 118 -3.38 4.30 1.33
CA MET A 118 -4.50 3.37 1.25
C MET A 118 -4.06 1.97 1.65
N LEU A 119 -4.85 1.36 2.51
CA LEU A 119 -4.61 0.04 3.06
C LEU A 119 -5.80 -0.85 2.75
N ALA A 120 -5.54 -2.10 2.37
CA ALA A 120 -6.57 -3.13 2.31
C ALA A 120 -6.63 -3.82 3.67
N HIS A 121 -7.77 -3.73 4.34
CA HIS A 121 -7.97 -4.39 5.62
C HIS A 121 -8.83 -5.63 5.45
N HIS A 122 -8.40 -6.71 6.08
CA HIS A 122 -9.27 -7.85 6.30
C HIS A 122 -10.08 -7.64 7.57
N ARG A 123 -11.38 -7.76 7.44
CA ARG A 123 -12.24 -7.94 8.60
C ARG A 123 -12.37 -9.43 8.86
N GLN A 124 -12.00 -9.79 10.01
CA GLN A 124 -12.29 -11.13 10.51
C GLN A 124 -13.48 -11.09 11.44
#